data_4c53cb4de51a36cd8dd7a84b4dc333dc
#
_entry.id   4c53cb4de51a36cd8dd7a84b4dc333dc
#
_cell.length_a   1.000
_cell.length_b   1.000
_cell.length_c   1.000
_cell.angle_alpha   90.00
_cell.angle_beta   90.00
_cell.angle_gamma   90.00
#
_symmetry.space_group_name_H-M   'P 1'
#
loop_
_entity.id
_entity.type
_entity.pdbx_description
1 polymer ?
#
loop_
_entity_poly.entity_id
_entity_poly.type
_entity_poly.pdbx_seq_one_letter_code
_entity_poly.pdbx_strand_id
1 'polypeptide(L)'
;MITKAEIRGFKRFAHERFAIAPLTVLAGLNGSGKTSLLQSVMIAAEASKTRSVAISLNGPFGLELGTAEDVLNWETRSPIEIAFEATTGTATWQLTVPSEEALYLEIAERPVDLPKAFSGTPRAFTYLSAERLGPRGFSAASPLPEAELEVGVKGEFCAHVLSVLGDRLIESVDRSHPLYAPAPPRLLKYEVEQWLSEIARPIEITGERASGATVAELRFRAPGSAWVRSTNMGFGITYALPIILAGLIAEKGGLLVVENPEAHLHPAGQSRMGVFLAWL
;
A
#
# COMPACT_ATOMS: atom_id res chain seq x y z
N MET A 1 -15.73 -6.76 -3.47
CA MET A 1 -14.87 -6.91 -2.28
C MET A 1 -14.30 -8.32 -2.30
N ILE A 2 -13.01 -8.47 -2.00
CA ILE A 2 -12.36 -9.79 -1.86
C ILE A 2 -12.80 -10.39 -0.53
N THR A 3 -13.14 -11.68 -0.52
CA THR A 3 -13.62 -12.41 0.67
C THR A 3 -12.74 -13.60 1.04
N LYS A 4 -11.90 -14.06 0.09
CA LYS A 4 -11.01 -15.21 0.33
C LYS A 4 -9.80 -15.14 -0.58
N ALA A 5 -8.66 -15.58 -0.08
CA ALA A 5 -7.46 -15.88 -0.85
C ALA A 5 -7.17 -17.39 -0.75
N GLU A 6 -6.84 -18.01 -1.88
CA GLU A 6 -6.40 -19.41 -1.96
C GLU A 6 -5.07 -19.45 -2.70
N ILE A 7 -4.06 -20.09 -2.10
CA ILE A 7 -2.70 -20.13 -2.60
C ILE A 7 -2.21 -21.57 -2.61
N ARG A 8 -1.67 -21.99 -3.75
CA ARG A 8 -1.10 -23.32 -3.93
C ARG A 8 0.31 -23.22 -4.51
N GLY A 9 1.17 -24.13 -4.12
CA GLY A 9 2.50 -24.31 -4.68
C GLY A 9 3.48 -23.16 -4.46
N PHE A 10 3.18 -22.20 -3.57
CA PHE A 10 3.98 -21.00 -3.37
C PHE A 10 4.67 -20.98 -2.00
N LYS A 11 5.99 -20.97 -2.02
CA LYS A 11 6.83 -20.96 -0.80
C LYS A 11 6.36 -22.02 0.19
N ARG A 12 6.01 -21.65 1.41
CA ARG A 12 5.52 -22.59 2.42
C ARG A 12 4.09 -23.08 2.18
N PHE A 13 3.35 -22.51 1.25
CA PHE A 13 1.93 -22.85 1.02
C PHE A 13 1.83 -23.97 -0.03
N ALA A 14 1.71 -25.23 0.43
CA ALA A 14 1.34 -26.34 -0.43
C ALA A 14 -0.07 -26.12 -0.97
N HIS A 15 -1.03 -25.85 -0.08
CA HIS A 15 -2.40 -25.44 -0.39
C HIS A 15 -3.02 -24.80 0.87
N GLU A 16 -3.20 -23.49 0.83
CA GLU A 16 -3.75 -22.74 1.95
C GLU A 16 -4.88 -21.82 1.53
N ARG A 17 -5.81 -21.61 2.45
CA ARG A 17 -6.99 -20.76 2.28
C ARG A 17 -7.10 -19.77 3.40
N PHE A 18 -7.32 -18.51 3.06
CA PHE A 18 -7.42 -17.39 4.00
C PHE A 18 -8.75 -16.68 3.81
N ALA A 19 -9.52 -16.54 4.88
CA ALA A 19 -10.68 -15.65 4.90
C ALA A 19 -10.18 -14.18 4.90
N ILE A 20 -10.76 -13.36 4.06
CA ILE A 20 -10.45 -11.93 3.94
C ILE A 20 -11.69 -11.13 4.32
N ALA A 21 -11.54 -10.25 5.29
CA ALA A 21 -12.56 -9.29 5.72
C ALA A 21 -12.18 -7.87 5.23
N PRO A 22 -13.09 -6.88 5.30
CA PRO A 22 -12.75 -5.49 4.96
C PRO A 22 -11.49 -4.98 5.67
N LEU A 23 -11.32 -5.31 6.95
CA LEU A 23 -10.06 -5.19 7.67
C LEU A 23 -9.56 -6.59 8.03
N THR A 24 -8.37 -6.94 7.55
CA THR A 24 -7.70 -8.21 7.86
C THR A 24 -6.33 -7.93 8.47
N VAL A 25 -6.11 -8.44 9.68
CA VAL A 25 -4.83 -8.30 10.39
C VAL A 25 -4.08 -9.62 10.37
N LEU A 26 -2.86 -9.59 9.84
CA LEU A 26 -1.96 -10.74 9.83
C LEU A 26 -1.04 -10.68 11.05
N ALA A 27 -1.31 -11.49 12.05
CA ALA A 27 -0.50 -11.62 13.25
C ALA A 27 0.11 -13.02 13.38
N GLY A 28 1.27 -13.13 13.98
CA GLY A 28 1.94 -14.42 14.20
C GLY A 28 3.45 -14.29 14.28
N LEU A 29 4.12 -15.38 14.64
CA LEU A 29 5.57 -15.46 14.77
C LEU A 29 6.29 -15.22 13.43
N ASN A 30 7.57 -14.89 13.50
CA ASN A 30 8.42 -14.81 12.32
C ASN A 30 8.45 -16.19 11.63
N GLY A 31 8.43 -16.20 10.30
CA GLY A 31 8.37 -17.43 9.52
C GLY A 31 6.97 -18.08 9.44
N SER A 32 5.91 -17.51 10.03
CA SER A 32 4.55 -18.08 9.98
C SER A 32 3.88 -17.98 8.59
N GLY A 33 4.48 -17.30 7.62
CA GLY A 33 3.96 -17.15 6.25
C GLY A 33 3.26 -15.82 5.97
N LYS A 34 3.20 -14.87 6.92
CA LYS A 34 2.59 -13.54 6.69
C LYS A 34 3.13 -12.86 5.44
N THR A 35 4.45 -12.75 5.35
CA THR A 35 5.11 -12.15 4.20
C THR A 35 4.88 -12.94 2.91
N SER A 36 4.82 -14.27 2.97
CA SER A 36 4.50 -15.10 1.79
C SER A 36 3.08 -14.84 1.26
N LEU A 37 2.11 -14.62 2.15
CA LEU A 37 0.76 -14.21 1.75
C LEU A 37 0.78 -12.83 1.07
N LEU A 38 1.46 -11.84 1.65
CA LEU A 38 1.56 -10.51 1.05
C LEU A 38 2.28 -10.56 -0.32
N GLN A 39 3.34 -11.35 -0.42
CA GLN A 39 4.07 -11.54 -1.68
C GLN A 39 3.20 -12.17 -2.76
N SER A 40 2.34 -13.14 -2.43
CA SER A 40 1.40 -13.70 -3.40
C SER A 40 0.37 -12.67 -3.90
N VAL A 41 -0.10 -11.78 -3.00
CA VAL A 41 -0.99 -10.67 -3.38
C VAL A 41 -0.27 -9.71 -4.34
N MET A 42 0.99 -9.35 -4.06
CA MET A 42 1.78 -8.46 -4.92
C MET A 42 2.08 -9.09 -6.29
N ILE A 43 2.36 -10.40 -6.34
CA ILE A 43 2.54 -11.15 -7.61
C ILE A 43 1.24 -11.09 -8.43
N ALA A 44 0.08 -11.33 -7.84
CA ALA A 44 -1.20 -11.25 -8.52
C ALA A 44 -1.49 -9.82 -9.04
N ALA A 45 -1.16 -8.81 -8.24
CA ALA A 45 -1.30 -7.40 -8.64
C ALA A 45 -0.40 -7.07 -9.84
N GLU A 46 0.86 -7.52 -9.84
CA GLU A 46 1.80 -7.33 -10.96
C GLU A 46 1.34 -8.10 -12.20
N ALA A 47 0.91 -9.37 -12.03
CA ALA A 47 0.36 -10.18 -13.12
C ALA A 47 -0.84 -9.53 -13.80
N SER A 48 -1.61 -8.74 -13.05
CA SER A 48 -2.79 -8.04 -13.56
C SER A 48 -2.42 -6.77 -14.33
N LYS A 49 -1.35 -6.09 -13.95
CA LYS A 49 -0.89 -4.84 -14.57
C LYS A 49 -0.07 -5.08 -15.83
N THR A 50 0.78 -6.09 -15.82
CA THR A 50 1.69 -6.36 -16.94
C THR A 50 0.98 -6.98 -18.14
N ARG A 51 1.37 -6.59 -19.35
CA ARG A 51 0.97 -7.25 -20.60
C ARG A 51 1.94 -8.38 -20.99
N SER A 52 3.07 -8.49 -20.32
CA SER A 52 4.06 -9.55 -20.54
C SER A 52 3.48 -10.92 -20.18
N VAL A 53 3.99 -11.98 -20.80
CA VAL A 53 3.74 -13.36 -20.41
C VAL A 53 4.52 -13.78 -19.17
N ALA A 54 5.38 -12.90 -18.64
CA ALA A 54 6.25 -13.17 -17.50
C ALA A 54 6.15 -12.06 -16.45
N ILE A 55 6.34 -12.43 -15.18
CA ILE A 55 6.41 -11.54 -14.03
C ILE A 55 7.79 -11.64 -13.43
N SER A 56 8.47 -10.50 -13.25
CA SER A 56 9.73 -10.46 -12.52
C SER A 56 9.52 -10.80 -11.05
N LEU A 57 10.41 -11.63 -10.50
CA LEU A 57 10.46 -11.95 -9.07
C LEU A 57 11.16 -10.87 -8.23
N ASN A 58 11.88 -9.96 -8.90
CA ASN A 58 12.67 -8.93 -8.26
C ASN A 58 12.34 -7.57 -8.90
N GLY A 59 12.09 -6.57 -8.06
CA GLY A 59 11.82 -5.19 -8.48
C GLY A 59 10.38 -4.70 -8.24
N PRO A 60 9.32 -5.32 -8.78
CA PRO A 60 7.95 -4.87 -8.54
C PRO A 60 7.63 -4.79 -7.04
N PHE A 61 7.01 -3.68 -6.59
CA PHE A 61 6.72 -3.43 -5.19
C PHE A 61 7.92 -3.54 -4.23
N GLY A 62 9.17 -3.45 -4.74
CA GLY A 62 10.36 -3.70 -3.95
C GLY A 62 10.54 -5.18 -3.57
N LEU A 63 9.94 -6.10 -4.32
CA LEU A 63 10.14 -7.54 -4.12
C LEU A 63 11.59 -7.94 -4.43
N GLU A 64 12.14 -8.80 -3.59
CA GLU A 64 13.42 -9.47 -3.74
C GLU A 64 13.20 -10.95 -3.42
N LEU A 65 12.57 -11.67 -4.36
CA LEU A 65 12.15 -13.05 -4.16
C LEU A 65 13.21 -14.08 -4.54
N GLY A 66 14.29 -13.63 -5.20
CA GLY A 66 15.36 -14.51 -5.66
C GLY A 66 15.04 -15.17 -6.99
N THR A 67 15.21 -16.48 -7.05
CA THR A 67 14.96 -17.32 -8.23
C THR A 67 13.58 -17.97 -8.19
N ALA A 68 13.19 -18.60 -9.28
CA ALA A 68 11.94 -19.33 -9.37
C ALA A 68 11.90 -20.54 -8.43
N GLU A 69 13.04 -21.16 -8.12
CA GLU A 69 13.14 -22.22 -7.12
C GLU A 69 12.84 -21.70 -5.71
N ASP A 70 13.28 -20.49 -5.35
CA ASP A 70 13.05 -19.87 -4.04
C ASP A 70 11.57 -19.61 -3.73
N VAL A 71 10.73 -19.56 -4.76
CA VAL A 71 9.29 -19.31 -4.61
C VAL A 71 8.42 -20.54 -4.78
N LEU A 72 8.96 -21.65 -5.28
CA LEU A 72 8.24 -22.91 -5.33
C LEU A 72 8.05 -23.52 -3.93
N ASN A 73 6.91 -24.17 -3.75
CA ASN A 73 6.73 -25.03 -2.58
C ASN A 73 7.58 -26.30 -2.73
N TRP A 74 8.45 -26.57 -1.73
CA TRP A 74 9.41 -27.68 -1.78
C TRP A 74 8.79 -29.08 -1.75
N GLU A 75 7.56 -29.21 -1.20
CA GLU A 75 6.88 -30.51 -1.09
C GLU A 75 6.14 -30.87 -2.38
N THR A 76 5.37 -29.92 -2.92
CA THR A 76 4.49 -30.19 -4.06
C THR A 76 5.17 -30.02 -5.39
N ARG A 77 6.12 -29.08 -5.49
CA ARG A 77 6.76 -28.65 -6.76
C ARG A 77 5.77 -28.48 -7.92
N SER A 78 4.51 -28.17 -7.58
CA SER A 78 3.43 -27.97 -8.53
C SER A 78 3.43 -26.54 -9.09
N PRO A 79 2.77 -26.26 -10.20
CA PRO A 79 2.50 -24.89 -10.64
C PRO A 79 1.93 -24.04 -9.51
N ILE A 80 2.33 -22.76 -9.47
CA ILE A 80 1.82 -21.82 -8.48
C ILE A 80 0.43 -21.37 -8.93
N GLU A 81 -0.55 -21.50 -8.04
CA GLU A 81 -1.89 -20.97 -8.25
C GLU A 81 -2.21 -19.96 -7.17
N ILE A 82 -2.66 -18.77 -7.58
CA ILE A 82 -3.11 -17.70 -6.68
C ILE A 82 -4.54 -17.34 -7.10
N ALA A 83 -5.50 -17.52 -6.20
CA ALA A 83 -6.89 -17.24 -6.46
C ALA A 83 -7.48 -16.30 -5.39
N PHE A 84 -8.31 -15.35 -5.84
CA PHE A 84 -9.08 -14.48 -4.97
C PHE A 84 -10.57 -14.60 -5.30
N GLU A 85 -11.35 -15.02 -4.31
CA GLU A 85 -12.80 -14.94 -4.38
C GLU A 85 -13.26 -13.53 -4.02
N ALA A 86 -14.09 -12.97 -4.87
CA ALA A 86 -14.72 -11.67 -4.66
C ALA A 86 -16.23 -11.75 -4.93
N THR A 87 -16.96 -10.72 -4.57
CA THR A 87 -18.42 -10.64 -4.84
C THR A 87 -18.76 -10.70 -6.34
N THR A 88 -17.80 -10.45 -7.20
CA THR A 88 -17.92 -10.49 -8.67
C THR A 88 -17.53 -11.83 -9.29
N GLY A 89 -16.98 -12.77 -8.53
CA GLY A 89 -16.48 -14.06 -8.99
C GLY A 89 -15.09 -14.38 -8.44
N THR A 90 -14.48 -15.44 -8.95
CA THR A 90 -13.13 -15.88 -8.58
C THR A 90 -12.14 -15.50 -9.68
N ALA A 91 -11.09 -14.79 -9.30
CA ALA A 91 -9.96 -14.48 -10.16
C ALA A 91 -8.79 -15.40 -9.84
N THR A 92 -8.32 -16.17 -10.81
CA THR A 92 -7.24 -17.15 -10.64
C THR A 92 -6.10 -16.89 -11.61
N TRP A 93 -4.87 -16.83 -11.09
CA TRP A 93 -3.63 -16.78 -11.86
C TRP A 93 -2.92 -18.11 -11.71
N GLN A 94 -2.55 -18.71 -12.83
CA GLN A 94 -1.66 -19.87 -12.86
C GLN A 94 -0.29 -19.46 -13.38
N LEU A 95 0.73 -19.75 -12.59
CA LEU A 95 2.11 -19.38 -12.86
C LEU A 95 2.98 -20.62 -12.93
N THR A 96 3.88 -20.66 -13.91
CA THR A 96 4.81 -21.75 -14.12
C THR A 96 6.25 -21.29 -13.96
N VAL A 97 7.12 -22.21 -13.61
CA VAL A 97 8.54 -22.01 -13.46
C VAL A 97 9.23 -22.50 -14.72
N PRO A 98 9.83 -21.62 -15.54
CA PRO A 98 10.49 -22.02 -16.78
C PRO A 98 11.81 -22.78 -16.52
N SER A 99 12.54 -22.39 -15.49
CA SER A 99 13.72 -23.07 -14.96
C SER A 99 13.96 -22.69 -13.51
N GLU A 100 14.69 -23.49 -12.75
CA GLU A 100 14.98 -23.24 -11.32
C GLU A 100 15.72 -21.90 -11.11
N GLU A 101 16.63 -21.55 -12.01
CA GLU A 101 17.44 -20.32 -11.94
C GLU A 101 16.73 -19.07 -12.52
N ALA A 102 15.52 -19.21 -13.07
CA ALA A 102 14.82 -18.08 -13.65
C ALA A 102 14.53 -16.98 -12.61
N LEU A 103 14.68 -15.72 -12.99
CA LEU A 103 14.35 -14.55 -12.15
C LEU A 103 12.92 -14.05 -12.40
N TYR A 104 12.09 -14.87 -13.03
CA TYR A 104 10.71 -14.58 -13.37
C TYR A 104 9.87 -15.86 -13.34
N LEU A 105 8.57 -15.67 -13.25
CA LEU A 105 7.54 -16.70 -13.46
C LEU A 105 6.82 -16.44 -14.77
N GLU A 106 6.44 -17.49 -15.48
CA GLU A 106 5.57 -17.38 -16.65
C GLU A 106 4.10 -17.41 -16.21
N ILE A 107 3.28 -16.58 -16.84
CA ILE A 107 1.84 -16.55 -16.63
C ILE A 107 1.19 -17.52 -17.61
N ALA A 108 0.82 -18.71 -17.13
CA ALA A 108 0.14 -19.72 -17.91
C ALA A 108 -1.34 -19.34 -18.14
N GLU A 109 -2.01 -18.84 -17.08
CA GLU A 109 -3.40 -18.37 -17.17
C GLU A 109 -3.62 -17.09 -16.39
N ARG A 110 -4.51 -16.26 -16.90
CA ARG A 110 -4.98 -15.00 -16.29
C ARG A 110 -6.48 -15.02 -16.12
N PRO A 111 -7.02 -14.46 -15.03
CA PRO A 111 -8.45 -14.29 -14.90
C PRO A 111 -8.99 -13.30 -15.94
N VAL A 112 -10.19 -13.58 -16.45
CA VAL A 112 -10.90 -12.68 -17.38
C VAL A 112 -11.50 -11.51 -16.59
N ASP A 113 -12.14 -11.81 -15.49
CA ASP A 113 -12.75 -10.81 -14.61
C ASP A 113 -11.87 -10.55 -13.39
N LEU A 114 -11.50 -9.29 -13.18
CA LEU A 114 -10.63 -8.89 -12.09
C LEU A 114 -11.42 -8.20 -10.98
N PRO A 115 -11.19 -8.56 -9.71
CA PRO A 115 -11.61 -7.71 -8.60
C PRO A 115 -11.06 -6.29 -8.76
N LYS A 116 -11.79 -5.29 -8.26
CA LYS A 116 -11.41 -3.86 -8.37
C LYS A 116 -9.95 -3.63 -7.97
N ALA A 117 -9.49 -4.28 -6.89
CA ALA A 117 -8.12 -4.19 -6.41
C ALA A 117 -7.06 -4.53 -7.47
N PHE A 118 -7.37 -5.40 -8.41
CA PHE A 118 -6.44 -5.85 -9.46
C PHE A 118 -6.79 -5.31 -10.85
N SER A 119 -7.74 -4.38 -10.95
CA SER A 119 -8.24 -3.84 -12.23
C SER A 119 -7.25 -2.95 -12.99
N GLY A 120 -6.12 -2.59 -12.40
CA GLY A 120 -5.20 -1.60 -12.96
C GLY A 120 -5.67 -0.15 -12.82
N THR A 121 -6.85 0.09 -12.21
CA THR A 121 -7.29 1.45 -11.89
C THR A 121 -6.28 2.11 -10.94
N PRO A 122 -5.88 3.37 -11.17
CA PRO A 122 -4.98 4.08 -10.27
C PRO A 122 -5.44 4.00 -8.81
N ARG A 123 -4.52 3.76 -7.89
CA ARG A 123 -4.78 3.68 -6.44
C ARG A 123 -5.76 2.58 -6.01
N ALA A 124 -6.14 1.65 -6.91
CA ALA A 124 -6.95 0.49 -6.56
C ALA A 124 -6.16 -0.59 -5.80
N PHE A 125 -4.86 -0.67 -6.01
CA PHE A 125 -3.94 -1.48 -5.24
C PHE A 125 -2.79 -0.62 -4.74
N THR A 126 -2.61 -0.55 -3.43
CA THR A 126 -1.49 0.14 -2.80
C THR A 126 -0.81 -0.76 -1.79
N TYR A 127 0.50 -0.88 -1.88
CA TYR A 127 1.33 -1.58 -0.92
C TYR A 127 2.32 -0.62 -0.25
N LEU A 128 2.38 -0.68 1.07
CA LEU A 128 3.35 0.04 1.89
C LEU A 128 4.20 -0.95 2.69
N SER A 129 5.49 -0.96 2.42
CA SER A 129 6.46 -1.84 3.08
C SER A 129 6.68 -1.45 4.54
N ALA A 130 7.26 -2.38 5.32
CA ALA A 130 7.72 -2.10 6.68
C ALA A 130 8.81 -1.02 6.69
N GLU A 131 9.63 -0.97 5.64
CA GLU A 131 10.75 -0.05 5.46
C GLU A 131 10.29 1.30 4.89
N ARG A 132 9.40 2.01 5.60
CA ARG A 132 8.99 3.35 5.19
C ARG A 132 10.11 4.37 5.42
N LEU A 133 10.11 5.43 4.60
CA LEU A 133 11.12 6.48 4.73
C LEU A 133 10.86 7.32 5.99
N GLY A 134 11.88 7.43 6.83
CA GLY A 134 11.90 8.36 7.95
C GLY A 134 12.05 9.83 7.52
N PRO A 135 12.26 10.75 8.49
CA PRO A 135 12.40 12.18 8.21
C PRO A 135 13.52 12.47 7.22
N ARG A 136 13.22 13.23 6.14
CA ARG A 136 14.16 13.60 5.08
C ARG A 136 14.00 15.07 4.69
N GLY A 137 15.08 15.73 4.28
CA GLY A 137 15.02 17.10 3.79
C GLY A 137 14.21 17.22 2.50
N PHE A 138 14.42 16.26 1.59
CA PHE A 138 13.71 16.17 0.32
C PHE A 138 13.32 14.72 0.03
N SER A 139 12.24 14.56 -0.70
CA SER A 139 11.74 13.29 -1.22
C SER A 139 11.65 13.36 -2.75
N ALA A 140 11.69 12.21 -3.42
CA ALA A 140 11.54 12.16 -4.86
C ALA A 140 10.18 12.71 -5.31
N ALA A 141 10.12 13.35 -6.48
CA ALA A 141 8.87 13.58 -7.17
C ALA A 141 8.51 12.32 -7.98
N SER A 142 7.23 11.93 -7.94
CA SER A 142 6.74 10.82 -8.75
C SER A 142 6.84 11.14 -10.23
N PRO A 143 7.24 10.19 -11.09
CA PRO A 143 7.22 10.36 -12.53
C PRO A 143 5.82 10.18 -13.14
N LEU A 144 4.83 9.78 -12.33
CA LEU A 144 3.48 9.50 -12.79
C LEU A 144 2.66 10.78 -13.02
N PRO A 145 1.70 10.76 -13.95
CA PRO A 145 0.75 11.85 -14.11
C PRO A 145 -0.12 12.00 -12.87
N GLU A 146 -0.70 13.18 -12.69
CA GLU A 146 -1.49 13.53 -11.52
C GLU A 146 -2.61 12.52 -11.18
N ALA A 147 -3.34 12.04 -12.19
CA ALA A 147 -4.41 11.06 -12.00
C ALA A 147 -3.93 9.71 -11.43
N GLU A 148 -2.65 9.41 -11.61
CA GLU A 148 -2.01 8.15 -11.18
C GLU A 148 -1.06 8.34 -9.98
N LEU A 149 -0.99 9.57 -9.41
CA LEU A 149 -0.13 9.82 -8.27
C LEU A 149 -0.48 8.91 -7.09
N GLU A 150 0.54 8.26 -6.56
CA GLU A 150 0.48 7.40 -5.39
C GLU A 150 1.66 7.70 -4.44
N VAL A 151 1.58 7.22 -3.21
CA VAL A 151 2.57 7.54 -2.18
C VAL A 151 3.91 6.81 -2.35
N GLY A 152 3.95 5.77 -3.20
CA GLY A 152 5.09 4.87 -3.37
C GLY A 152 5.16 3.79 -2.29
N VAL A 153 6.01 2.77 -2.52
CA VAL A 153 6.14 1.59 -1.63
C VAL A 153 6.69 1.94 -0.25
N LYS A 154 7.57 2.94 -0.18
CA LYS A 154 8.21 3.41 1.06
C LYS A 154 7.67 4.78 1.53
N GLY A 155 6.63 5.30 0.88
CA GLY A 155 6.10 6.64 1.13
C GLY A 155 6.97 7.75 0.52
N GLU A 156 7.83 7.41 -0.45
CA GLU A 156 8.80 8.30 -1.07
C GLU A 156 8.19 9.46 -1.84
N PHE A 157 6.92 9.36 -2.24
CA PHE A 157 6.24 10.40 -3.01
C PHE A 157 5.24 11.24 -2.19
N CYS A 158 5.14 11.03 -0.88
CA CYS A 158 4.16 11.75 -0.04
C CYS A 158 4.25 13.27 -0.16
N ALA A 159 5.46 13.83 -0.23
CA ALA A 159 5.66 15.28 -0.41
C ALA A 159 5.08 15.76 -1.74
N HIS A 160 5.31 15.03 -2.82
CA HIS A 160 4.78 15.34 -4.14
C HIS A 160 3.26 15.18 -4.20
N VAL A 161 2.72 14.10 -3.65
CA VAL A 161 1.27 13.87 -3.57
C VAL A 161 0.59 15.03 -2.85
N LEU A 162 1.11 15.46 -1.69
CA LEU A 162 0.56 16.61 -0.96
C LEU A 162 0.72 17.93 -1.70
N SER A 163 1.81 18.13 -2.43
CA SER A 163 2.01 19.37 -3.22
C SER A 163 1.02 19.51 -4.38
N VAL A 164 0.48 18.39 -4.89
CA VAL A 164 -0.45 18.37 -6.03
C VAL A 164 -1.90 18.19 -5.58
N LEU A 165 -2.15 17.25 -4.67
CA LEU A 165 -3.50 16.87 -4.26
C LEU A 165 -3.92 17.48 -2.92
N GLY A 166 -3.01 18.05 -2.14
CA GLY A 166 -3.29 18.55 -0.78
C GLY A 166 -4.40 19.61 -0.73
N ASP A 167 -4.47 20.50 -1.69
CA ASP A 167 -5.48 21.55 -1.80
C ASP A 167 -6.70 21.11 -2.64
N ARG A 168 -6.87 19.84 -2.93
CA ARG A 168 -8.06 19.28 -3.56
C ARG A 168 -9.02 18.72 -2.54
N LEU A 169 -10.29 18.75 -2.90
CA LEU A 169 -11.32 18.07 -2.12
C LEU A 169 -11.09 16.55 -2.19
N ILE A 170 -11.32 15.86 -1.08
CA ILE A 170 -11.39 14.40 -1.09
C ILE A 170 -12.57 13.97 -1.99
N GLU A 171 -12.36 12.91 -2.78
CA GLU A 171 -13.34 12.46 -3.77
C GLU A 171 -14.62 11.89 -3.14
N SER A 172 -14.54 11.39 -1.91
CA SER A 172 -15.68 10.76 -1.22
C SER A 172 -15.93 11.43 0.13
N VAL A 173 -17.17 11.87 0.34
CA VAL A 173 -17.64 12.40 1.64
C VAL A 173 -17.52 11.34 2.74
N ASP A 174 -17.65 10.05 2.39
CA ASP A 174 -17.49 8.92 3.32
C ASP A 174 -16.06 8.85 3.92
N ARG A 175 -15.10 9.57 3.34
CA ARG A 175 -13.72 9.67 3.81
C ARG A 175 -13.41 10.96 4.58
N SER A 176 -14.40 11.76 4.88
CA SER A 176 -14.24 12.86 5.83
C SER A 176 -14.09 12.31 7.24
N HIS A 177 -13.17 12.91 7.99
CA HIS A 177 -12.91 12.50 9.37
C HIS A 177 -14.21 12.48 10.22
N PRO A 178 -14.48 11.43 11.03
CA PRO A 178 -15.74 11.23 11.73
C PRO A 178 -16.18 12.41 12.61
N LEU A 179 -15.25 13.18 13.16
CA LEU A 179 -15.56 14.38 13.97
C LEU A 179 -16.24 15.49 13.16
N TYR A 180 -16.20 15.44 11.85
CA TYR A 180 -16.75 16.48 10.97
C TYR A 180 -17.93 16.01 10.13
N ALA A 181 -18.35 14.75 10.28
CA ALA A 181 -19.55 14.24 9.59
C ALA A 181 -20.84 14.76 10.27
N PRO A 182 -21.86 15.26 9.52
CA PRO A 182 -21.93 15.41 8.08
C PRO A 182 -21.52 16.83 7.62
N ALA A 183 -20.24 17.05 7.45
CA ALA A 183 -19.73 18.31 6.89
C ALA A 183 -19.50 18.20 5.37
N PRO A 184 -19.43 19.32 4.62
CA PRO A 184 -19.02 19.26 3.23
C PRO A 184 -17.60 18.70 3.07
N PRO A 185 -17.27 18.12 1.90
CA PRO A 185 -15.94 17.60 1.62
C PRO A 185 -14.85 18.62 1.94
N ARG A 186 -13.81 18.17 2.60
CA ARG A 186 -12.66 19.00 2.99
C ARG A 186 -11.48 18.76 2.07
N LEU A 187 -10.50 19.65 2.12
CA LEU A 187 -9.25 19.47 1.40
C LEU A 187 -8.48 18.29 1.97
N LEU A 188 -7.85 17.51 1.10
CA LEU A 188 -7.09 16.32 1.49
C LEU A 188 -6.08 16.61 2.62
N LYS A 189 -5.36 17.74 2.55
CA LYS A 189 -4.39 18.09 3.61
C LYS A 189 -5.03 18.21 4.98
N TYR A 190 -6.25 18.77 5.10
CA TYR A 190 -6.92 18.90 6.39
C TYR A 190 -7.39 17.56 6.95
N GLU A 191 -7.80 16.62 6.10
CA GLU A 191 -8.12 15.27 6.53
C GLU A 191 -6.86 14.51 7.02
N VAL A 192 -5.75 14.68 6.30
CA VAL A 192 -4.44 14.14 6.72
C VAL A 192 -4.01 14.72 8.06
N GLU A 193 -4.12 16.04 8.25
CA GLU A 193 -3.79 16.74 9.50
C GLU A 193 -4.62 16.23 10.67
N GLN A 194 -5.91 15.98 10.47
CA GLN A 194 -6.80 15.49 11.52
C GLN A 194 -6.37 14.09 11.98
N TRP A 195 -6.18 13.15 11.06
CA TRP A 195 -5.74 11.81 11.40
C TRP A 195 -4.33 11.79 12.02
N LEU A 196 -3.40 12.59 11.51
CA LEU A 196 -2.07 12.74 12.11
C LEU A 196 -2.16 13.31 13.53
N SER A 197 -3.07 14.27 13.76
CA SER A 197 -3.26 14.89 15.06
C SER A 197 -3.79 13.90 16.11
N GLU A 198 -4.66 12.98 15.71
CA GLU A 198 -5.14 11.92 16.60
C GLU A 198 -4.09 10.83 16.88
N ILE A 199 -3.32 10.46 15.84
CA ILE A 199 -2.34 9.37 15.93
C ILE A 199 -1.08 9.83 16.66
N ALA A 200 -0.67 11.07 16.49
CA ALA A 200 0.57 11.58 17.06
C ALA A 200 0.35 12.82 17.96
N ARG A 201 0.09 13.97 17.38
CA ARG A 201 -0.14 15.25 18.07
C ARG A 201 -0.70 16.27 17.08
N PRO A 202 -1.34 17.36 17.58
CA PRO A 202 -1.81 18.46 16.71
C PRO A 202 -0.68 18.97 15.81
N ILE A 203 -0.93 18.93 14.48
CA ILE A 203 0.07 19.25 13.48
C ILE A 203 -0.61 19.72 12.20
N GLU A 204 0.01 20.68 11.54
CA GLU A 204 -0.30 21.12 10.18
C GLU A 204 0.82 20.67 9.24
N ILE A 205 0.48 20.37 7.99
CA ILE A 205 1.40 19.82 6.99
C ILE A 205 1.27 20.55 5.65
N THR A 206 2.39 20.74 4.97
CA THR A 206 2.42 21.16 3.56
C THR A 206 3.45 20.40 2.76
N GLY A 207 3.11 20.08 1.51
CA GLY A 207 4.03 19.59 0.50
C GLY A 207 4.38 20.71 -0.47
N GLU A 208 5.65 20.92 -0.75
CA GLU A 208 6.11 21.97 -1.66
C GLU A 208 7.03 21.38 -2.73
N ARG A 209 6.79 21.69 -3.99
CA ARG A 209 7.65 21.34 -5.11
C ARG A 209 7.90 22.56 -5.97
N ALA A 210 9.15 22.94 -6.12
CA ALA A 210 9.51 23.99 -7.06
C ALA A 210 9.24 23.56 -8.51
N SER A 211 8.88 24.52 -9.38
CA SER A 211 8.66 24.24 -10.79
C SER A 211 9.90 23.62 -11.42
N GLY A 212 9.72 22.51 -12.14
CA GLY A 212 10.80 21.76 -12.77
C GLY A 212 11.67 20.92 -11.83
N ALA A 213 11.46 20.95 -10.51
CA ALA A 213 12.23 20.14 -9.57
C ALA A 213 11.83 18.66 -9.65
N THR A 214 12.79 17.77 -9.51
CA THR A 214 12.62 16.32 -9.41
C THR A 214 12.43 15.85 -7.96
N VAL A 215 12.39 16.80 -7.00
CA VAL A 215 12.21 16.57 -5.57
C VAL A 215 11.12 17.48 -5.01
N ALA A 216 10.52 17.06 -3.91
CA ALA A 216 9.56 17.82 -3.12
C ALA A 216 9.97 17.82 -1.64
N GLU A 217 9.55 18.84 -0.90
CA GLU A 217 9.82 19.02 0.53
C GLU A 217 8.52 18.90 1.32
N LEU A 218 8.59 18.23 2.47
CA LEU A 218 7.54 18.26 3.49
C LEU A 218 7.91 19.24 4.59
N ARG A 219 6.97 20.08 4.96
CA ARG A 219 7.07 20.95 6.13
C ARG A 219 5.92 20.72 7.08
N PHE A 220 6.21 20.90 8.35
CA PHE A 220 5.28 20.67 9.44
C PHE A 220 5.31 21.87 10.40
N ARG A 221 4.20 22.09 11.10
CA ARG A 221 4.18 23.00 12.25
C ARG A 221 3.14 22.54 13.28
N ALA A 222 3.39 22.84 14.56
CA ALA A 222 2.33 22.82 15.55
C ALA A 222 1.44 24.04 15.29
N PRO A 223 0.11 24.00 15.59
CA PRO A 223 -0.77 25.15 15.43
C PRO A 223 -0.19 26.39 16.09
N GLY A 224 -0.10 27.49 15.33
CA GLY A 224 0.45 28.77 15.80
C GLY A 224 1.97 28.86 15.89
N SER A 225 2.72 27.84 15.46
CA SER A 225 4.19 27.85 15.43
C SER A 225 4.78 28.06 14.03
N ALA A 226 6.10 28.22 13.96
CA ALA A 226 6.80 28.34 12.67
C ALA A 226 6.88 26.96 11.95
N TRP A 227 6.93 27.01 10.62
CA TRP A 227 7.15 25.85 9.78
C TRP A 227 8.58 25.29 9.98
N VAL A 228 8.66 23.98 10.17
CA VAL A 228 9.92 23.25 10.30
C VAL A 228 10.03 22.16 9.23
N ARG A 229 11.24 21.80 8.87
CA ARG A 229 11.53 20.72 7.92
C ARG A 229 11.21 19.36 8.54
N SER A 230 10.89 18.40 7.68
CA SER A 230 10.66 17.01 8.05
C SER A 230 11.79 16.42 8.90
N THR A 231 13.04 16.79 8.66
CA THR A 231 14.21 16.34 9.44
C THR A 231 14.17 16.71 10.92
N ASN A 232 13.35 17.70 11.29
CA ASN A 232 13.15 18.11 12.69
C ASN A 232 11.90 17.45 13.31
N MET A 233 11.29 16.48 12.62
CA MET A 233 10.12 15.75 13.09
C MET A 233 10.50 14.36 13.61
N GLY A 234 9.68 13.83 14.52
CA GLY A 234 9.83 12.45 14.99
C GLY A 234 9.43 11.43 13.92
N PHE A 235 10.05 10.25 13.97
CA PHE A 235 9.77 9.13 13.04
C PHE A 235 8.28 8.74 13.01
N GLY A 236 7.58 8.77 14.14
CA GLY A 236 6.17 8.35 14.20
C GLY A 236 5.27 9.10 13.21
N ILE A 237 5.44 10.42 13.08
CA ILE A 237 4.65 11.25 12.15
C ILE A 237 4.98 10.87 10.70
N THR A 238 6.26 10.78 10.36
CA THR A 238 6.70 10.49 8.99
C THR A 238 6.40 9.05 8.57
N TYR A 239 6.31 8.11 9.53
CA TYR A 239 5.90 6.71 9.27
C TYR A 239 4.38 6.55 9.16
N ALA A 240 3.59 7.35 9.90
CA ALA A 240 2.13 7.32 9.80
C ALA A 240 1.60 8.01 8.53
N LEU A 241 2.26 9.10 8.10
CA LEU A 241 1.81 9.91 6.96
C LEU A 241 1.54 9.11 5.68
N PRO A 242 2.43 8.22 5.19
CA PRO A 242 2.17 7.43 3.99
C PRO A 242 0.92 6.57 4.10
N ILE A 243 0.65 6.00 5.28
CA ILE A 243 -0.51 5.14 5.52
C ILE A 243 -1.81 5.95 5.43
N ILE A 244 -1.83 7.09 6.13
CA ILE A 244 -3.00 7.99 6.14
C ILE A 244 -3.27 8.51 4.73
N LEU A 245 -2.23 9.02 4.07
CA LEU A 245 -2.36 9.60 2.74
C LEU A 245 -2.81 8.55 1.72
N ALA A 246 -2.18 7.34 1.72
CA ALA A 246 -2.58 6.23 0.87
C ALA A 246 -4.05 5.84 1.08
N GLY A 247 -4.49 5.72 2.34
CA GLY A 247 -5.88 5.39 2.66
C GLY A 247 -6.86 6.43 2.15
N LEU A 248 -6.58 7.73 2.35
CA LEU A 248 -7.46 8.82 1.94
C LEU A 248 -7.58 8.98 0.42
N ILE A 249 -6.50 8.70 -0.33
CA ILE A 249 -6.52 8.78 -1.81
C ILE A 249 -6.82 7.44 -2.50
N ALA A 250 -6.94 6.34 -1.74
CA ALA A 250 -7.20 5.01 -2.31
C ALA A 250 -8.50 4.98 -3.11
N GLU A 251 -8.54 4.23 -4.19
CA GLU A 251 -9.76 3.99 -4.97
C GLU A 251 -10.79 3.21 -4.16
N LYS A 252 -12.07 3.58 -4.25
CA LYS A 252 -13.17 2.88 -3.53
C LYS A 252 -13.27 1.43 -3.99
N GLY A 253 -13.25 0.50 -3.03
CA GLY A 253 -13.25 -0.95 -3.30
C GLY A 253 -11.88 -1.50 -3.72
N GLY A 254 -10.83 -0.69 -3.61
CA GLY A 254 -9.44 -1.12 -3.77
C GLY A 254 -8.93 -1.93 -2.58
N LEU A 255 -7.63 -2.20 -2.58
CA LEU A 255 -6.91 -2.93 -1.53
C LEU A 255 -5.68 -2.15 -1.09
N LEU A 256 -5.64 -1.76 0.17
CA LEU A 256 -4.48 -1.18 0.82
C LEU A 256 -3.80 -2.26 1.68
N VAL A 257 -2.54 -2.55 1.38
CA VAL A 257 -1.69 -3.49 2.12
C VAL A 257 -0.62 -2.70 2.84
N VAL A 258 -0.53 -2.86 4.16
CA VAL A 258 0.44 -2.13 4.99
C VAL A 258 1.18 -3.09 5.90
N GLU A 259 2.50 -3.08 5.85
CA GLU A 259 3.33 -3.80 6.81
C GLU A 259 3.66 -2.90 8.01
N ASN A 260 3.65 -3.47 9.21
CA ASN A 260 4.00 -2.82 10.48
C ASN A 260 3.41 -1.40 10.64
N PRO A 261 2.08 -1.23 10.54
CA PRO A 261 1.46 0.10 10.63
C PRO A 261 1.71 0.80 11.97
N GLU A 262 2.02 0.04 13.01
CA GLU A 262 2.32 0.49 14.38
C GLU A 262 3.75 1.00 14.58
N ALA A 263 4.65 0.80 13.60
CA ALA A 263 6.06 1.08 13.75
C ALA A 263 6.32 2.56 14.11
N HIS A 264 7.21 2.76 15.10
CA HIS A 264 7.61 4.07 15.63
C HIS A 264 6.48 4.92 16.24
N LEU A 265 5.29 4.36 16.46
CA LEU A 265 4.20 5.04 17.13
C LEU A 265 4.22 4.73 18.64
N HIS A 266 3.87 5.74 19.45
CA HIS A 266 3.55 5.53 20.87
C HIS A 266 2.33 4.59 21.00
N PRO A 267 2.19 3.77 22.05
CA PRO A 267 1.05 2.85 22.20
C PRO A 267 -0.33 3.47 21.95
N ALA A 268 -0.57 4.71 22.40
CA ALA A 268 -1.80 5.43 22.11
C ALA A 268 -1.98 5.69 20.59
N GLY A 269 -0.91 6.04 19.89
CA GLY A 269 -0.90 6.25 18.44
C GLY A 269 -1.13 4.95 17.66
N GLN A 270 -0.58 3.82 18.15
CA GLN A 270 -0.84 2.50 17.56
C GLN A 270 -2.32 2.16 17.59
N SER A 271 -2.99 2.40 18.73
CA SER A 271 -4.45 2.21 18.85
C SER A 271 -5.22 3.11 17.90
N ARG A 272 -4.82 4.38 17.74
CA ARG A 272 -5.47 5.32 16.82
C ARG A 272 -5.22 4.96 15.34
N MET A 273 -4.05 4.44 15.00
CA MET A 273 -3.78 3.89 13.66
C MET A 273 -4.71 2.70 13.38
N GLY A 274 -4.95 1.82 14.34
CA GLY A 274 -5.94 0.74 14.23
C GLY A 274 -7.35 1.27 13.98
N VAL A 275 -7.76 2.36 14.65
CA VAL A 275 -9.05 3.02 14.42
C VAL A 275 -9.12 3.59 13.01
N PHE A 276 -8.07 4.27 12.52
CA PHE A 276 -8.01 4.76 11.15
C PHE A 276 -8.18 3.65 10.12
N LEU A 277 -7.42 2.55 10.25
CA LEU A 277 -7.50 1.41 9.33
C LEU A 277 -8.86 0.69 9.37
N ALA A 278 -9.52 0.67 10.52
CA ALA A 278 -10.86 0.08 10.66
C ALA A 278 -11.97 0.99 10.11
N TRP A 279 -11.72 2.29 10.06
CA TRP A 279 -12.64 3.28 9.53
C TRP A 279 -12.60 3.33 7.98
N LEU A 280 -11.43 3.10 7.36
CA LEU A 280 -11.27 3.06 5.89
C LEU A 280 -12.21 2.05 5.20
#